data_8cd4f6eeac6832a2d109136b38fc6a9f
#
_entry.id   8cd4f6eeac6832a2d109136b38fc6a9f
#
_cell.length_a   1.000
_cell.length_b   1.000
_cell.length_c   1.000
_cell.angle_alpha   90.00
_cell.angle_beta   90.00
_cell.angle_gamma   90.00
#
_symmetry.space_group_name_H-M   'P 1'
#
loop_
_entity.id
_entity.type
_entity.pdbx_description
1 polymer ?
#
loop_
_entity_poly.entity_id
_entity_poly.type
_entity_poly.pdbx_seq_one_letter_code
_entity_poly.pdbx_strand_id
1 'polypeptide(L)'
;MLDKLQDAGYSCPYTSSWPVWVHVDNVSAISGVPAMTEKGGLTFNGLPQVKHIAMMATWSKAGYFRHFGRGNEASARFDEGECAMISTNSREAAEFRDAKGVELGVAPLPYHDDVYGGRQPSLADGASLWVGAGRSPAEYKQAAKFVSFLLSPEMQIELVRVYGGLPLTPAARAASRSKILQDSDKTLQVAYDSLKGSSSKVIPHVSDIDPLRIITGEELEEVWADKKPAKAALDTSVSRGNAVLSAKPLLKKAQPF
;
A
#
# COMPACT_ATOMS: atom_id res chain seq x y z
N MET A 1 -12.69 -2.94 19.78
CA MET A 1 -11.26 -2.56 20.00
C MET A 1 -11.09 -1.05 19.94
N LEU A 2 -11.62 -0.36 18.92
CA LEU A 2 -11.53 1.11 18.80
C LEU A 2 -12.19 1.84 19.98
N ASP A 3 -13.37 1.36 20.43
CA ASP A 3 -14.05 1.87 21.63
C ASP A 3 -13.13 1.84 22.85
N LYS A 4 -12.46 0.69 23.09
CA LYS A 4 -11.55 0.54 24.24
C LYS A 4 -10.36 1.50 24.19
N LEU A 5 -9.86 1.85 23.00
CA LEU A 5 -8.79 2.82 22.85
C LEU A 5 -9.30 4.23 23.13
N GLN A 6 -10.49 4.57 22.66
CA GLN A 6 -11.13 5.84 22.95
C GLN A 6 -11.43 5.99 24.45
N ASP A 7 -11.96 4.94 25.09
CA ASP A 7 -12.22 4.89 26.53
C ASP A 7 -10.92 5.01 27.35
N ALA A 8 -9.79 4.51 26.79
CA ALA A 8 -8.46 4.67 27.40
C ALA A 8 -7.83 6.06 27.18
N GLY A 9 -8.56 6.98 26.53
CA GLY A 9 -8.15 8.37 26.37
C GLY A 9 -7.38 8.69 25.08
N TYR A 10 -7.26 7.73 24.13
CA TYR A 10 -6.66 8.03 22.84
C TYR A 10 -7.59 8.90 21.99
N SER A 11 -7.14 10.11 21.64
CA SER A 11 -7.87 11.03 20.77
C SER A 11 -7.87 10.57 19.30
N CYS A 12 -6.96 9.66 18.94
CA CYS A 12 -6.83 9.04 17.64
C CYS A 12 -6.66 7.51 17.79
N PRO A 13 -7.74 6.74 17.95
CA PRO A 13 -7.66 5.29 18.02
C PRO A 13 -7.05 4.64 16.79
N TYR A 14 -7.33 5.18 15.60
CA TYR A 14 -6.86 4.65 14.32
C TYR A 14 -6.62 5.74 13.29
N THR A 15 -5.56 5.55 12.50
CA THR A 15 -5.23 6.38 11.34
C THR A 15 -4.67 5.55 10.19
N SER A 16 -4.40 6.16 9.04
CA SER A 16 -3.70 5.54 7.92
C SER A 16 -2.82 6.53 7.17
N SER A 17 -1.62 6.11 6.81
CA SER A 17 -0.81 6.74 5.77
C SER A 17 -1.19 6.16 4.40
N TRP A 18 -1.01 6.92 3.33
CA TRP A 18 -1.31 6.51 1.97
C TRP A 18 -2.76 5.95 1.81
N PRO A 19 -3.79 6.72 2.19
CA PRO A 19 -5.15 6.20 2.36
C PRO A 19 -5.74 5.58 1.09
N VAL A 20 -5.42 6.07 -0.11
CA VAL A 20 -5.87 5.45 -1.36
C VAL A 20 -5.27 4.07 -1.52
N TRP A 21 -3.95 3.93 -1.28
CA TRP A 21 -3.27 2.64 -1.39
C TRP A 21 -3.77 1.64 -0.33
N VAL A 22 -4.00 2.09 0.90
CA VAL A 22 -4.51 1.23 1.98
C VAL A 22 -5.98 0.87 1.76
N HIS A 23 -6.86 1.87 1.59
CA HIS A 23 -8.31 1.68 1.68
C HIS A 23 -9.00 1.41 0.34
N VAL A 24 -8.34 1.64 -0.80
CA VAL A 24 -8.89 1.34 -2.12
C VAL A 24 -8.10 0.23 -2.80
N ASP A 25 -6.80 0.44 -3.00
CA ASP A 25 -5.97 -0.51 -3.77
C ASP A 25 -5.82 -1.85 -3.03
N ASN A 26 -5.38 -1.83 -1.76
CA ASN A 26 -5.20 -3.05 -0.98
C ASN A 26 -6.51 -3.71 -0.57
N VAL A 27 -7.57 -2.95 -0.27
CA VAL A 27 -8.90 -3.53 -0.01
C VAL A 27 -9.41 -4.28 -1.23
N SER A 28 -9.24 -3.71 -2.43
CA SER A 28 -9.58 -4.39 -3.68
C SER A 28 -8.78 -5.69 -3.87
N ALA A 29 -7.46 -5.63 -3.66
CA ALA A 29 -6.59 -6.79 -3.81
C ALA A 29 -6.92 -7.89 -2.80
N ILE A 30 -6.98 -7.55 -1.51
CA ILE A 30 -7.24 -8.49 -0.41
C ILE A 30 -8.63 -9.14 -0.54
N SER A 31 -9.60 -8.41 -1.09
CA SER A 31 -10.94 -8.92 -1.40
C SER A 31 -11.02 -9.70 -2.71
N GLY A 32 -9.94 -9.80 -3.48
CA GLY A 32 -9.94 -10.47 -4.79
C GLY A 32 -10.79 -9.78 -5.86
N VAL A 33 -11.12 -8.50 -5.66
CA VAL A 33 -11.95 -7.71 -6.58
C VAL A 33 -11.05 -6.78 -7.40
N PRO A 34 -11.08 -6.87 -8.73
CA PRO A 34 -10.25 -6.02 -9.57
C PRO A 34 -10.58 -4.54 -9.39
N ALA A 35 -9.55 -3.70 -9.17
CA ALA A 35 -9.69 -2.25 -9.20
C ALA A 35 -9.76 -1.68 -10.63
N MET A 36 -9.35 -2.49 -11.61
CA MET A 36 -9.40 -2.15 -13.05
C MET A 36 -9.86 -3.34 -13.86
N THR A 37 -10.49 -3.06 -15.00
CA THR A 37 -10.80 -4.06 -16.02
C THR A 37 -9.54 -4.44 -16.81
N GLU A 38 -9.58 -5.56 -17.55
CA GLU A 38 -8.52 -5.96 -18.48
C GLU A 38 -8.25 -4.92 -19.59
N LYS A 39 -9.25 -4.10 -19.90
CA LYS A 39 -9.15 -2.99 -20.88
C LYS A 39 -8.60 -1.70 -20.27
N GLY A 40 -8.23 -1.72 -18.96
CA GLY A 40 -7.63 -0.59 -18.28
C GLY A 40 -8.63 0.43 -17.70
N GLY A 41 -9.92 0.15 -17.71
CA GLY A 41 -10.91 1.02 -17.07
C GLY A 41 -10.99 0.78 -15.55
N LEU A 42 -11.09 1.83 -14.76
CA LEU A 42 -11.25 1.77 -13.31
C LEU A 42 -12.63 1.20 -12.92
N THR A 43 -12.66 0.37 -11.87
CA THR A 43 -13.87 -0.33 -11.40
C THR A 43 -13.96 -0.46 -9.88
N PHE A 44 -13.17 0.30 -9.11
CA PHE A 44 -13.11 0.20 -7.65
C PHE A 44 -14.29 0.87 -6.91
N ASN A 45 -15.40 1.06 -7.58
CA ASN A 45 -16.68 1.54 -7.02
C ASN A 45 -17.70 0.40 -6.79
N GLY A 46 -17.21 -0.84 -6.71
CA GLY A 46 -17.99 -2.03 -6.42
C GLY A 46 -18.36 -2.16 -4.94
N LEU A 47 -19.22 -3.16 -4.65
CA LEU A 47 -19.75 -3.38 -3.30
C LEU A 47 -18.67 -3.49 -2.19
N PRO A 48 -17.57 -4.25 -2.35
CA PRO A 48 -16.58 -4.38 -1.28
C PRO A 48 -15.90 -3.05 -0.95
N GLN A 49 -15.53 -2.26 -1.95
CA GLN A 49 -14.90 -0.96 -1.77
C GLN A 49 -15.88 0.04 -1.14
N VAL A 50 -17.12 0.11 -1.64
CA VAL A 50 -18.15 0.99 -1.09
C VAL A 50 -18.46 0.65 0.36
N LYS A 51 -18.60 -0.64 0.69
CA LYS A 51 -18.79 -1.12 2.07
C LYS A 51 -17.65 -0.66 2.98
N HIS A 52 -16.40 -0.84 2.54
CA HIS A 52 -15.23 -0.46 3.32
C HIS A 52 -15.17 1.05 3.56
N ILE A 53 -15.33 1.87 2.51
CA ILE A 53 -15.28 3.32 2.64
C ILE A 53 -16.47 3.87 3.46
N ALA A 54 -17.66 3.26 3.36
CA ALA A 54 -18.81 3.62 4.20
C ALA A 54 -18.58 3.29 5.69
N MET A 55 -17.94 2.15 5.97
CA MET A 55 -17.52 1.81 7.34
C MET A 55 -16.51 2.84 7.86
N MET A 56 -15.50 3.18 7.07
CA MET A 56 -14.50 4.18 7.44
C MET A 56 -15.11 5.57 7.67
N ALA A 57 -16.12 5.97 6.87
CA ALA A 57 -16.88 7.19 7.07
C ALA A 57 -17.58 7.19 8.44
N THR A 58 -18.19 6.06 8.80
CA THR A 58 -18.82 5.89 10.12
C THR A 58 -17.78 6.02 11.24
N TRP A 59 -16.61 5.43 11.08
CA TRP A 59 -15.51 5.53 12.05
C TRP A 59 -14.95 6.95 12.14
N SER A 60 -14.85 7.66 11.03
CA SER A 60 -14.44 9.07 11.02
C SER A 60 -15.43 9.93 11.83
N LYS A 61 -16.74 9.75 11.58
CA LYS A 61 -17.80 10.46 12.29
C LYS A 61 -17.86 10.14 13.78
N ALA A 62 -17.56 8.90 14.17
CA ALA A 62 -17.48 8.46 15.55
C ALA A 62 -16.18 8.85 16.29
N GLY A 63 -15.22 9.45 15.58
CA GLY A 63 -13.91 9.79 16.15
C GLY A 63 -12.94 8.61 16.27
N TYR A 64 -13.25 7.45 15.71
CA TYR A 64 -12.38 6.28 15.74
C TYR A 64 -11.27 6.35 14.70
N PHE A 65 -11.52 6.99 13.56
CA PHE A 65 -10.57 7.21 12.49
C PHE A 65 -10.29 8.70 12.31
N ARG A 66 -9.01 9.06 12.24
CA ARG A 66 -8.57 10.41 11.92
C ARG A 66 -7.70 10.40 10.68
N HIS A 67 -8.02 11.28 9.75
CA HIS A 67 -7.28 11.52 8.52
C HIS A 67 -6.35 12.73 8.71
N PHE A 68 -5.07 12.58 8.26
CA PHE A 68 -4.07 13.65 8.41
C PHE A 68 -3.45 14.09 7.07
N GLY A 69 -3.78 13.42 5.98
CA GLY A 69 -3.24 13.77 4.65
C GLY A 69 -3.26 12.59 3.69
N ARG A 70 -2.81 12.82 2.47
CA ARG A 70 -2.86 11.83 1.36
C ARG A 70 -1.60 10.97 1.26
N GLY A 71 -0.51 11.38 1.88
CA GLY A 71 0.78 10.69 1.92
C GLY A 71 1.03 9.99 3.26
N ASN A 72 2.18 10.25 3.84
CA ASN A 72 2.63 9.66 5.11
C ASN A 72 2.48 10.60 6.32
N GLU A 73 1.68 11.64 6.22
CA GLU A 73 1.51 12.64 7.29
C GLU A 73 1.00 12.02 8.61
N ALA A 74 0.25 10.92 8.51
CA ALA A 74 -0.24 10.20 9.68
C ALA A 74 0.87 9.45 10.43
N SER A 75 2.00 9.15 9.78
CA SER A 75 3.11 8.39 10.39
C SER A 75 3.73 9.15 11.55
N ALA A 76 3.91 10.46 11.42
CA ALA A 76 4.41 11.30 12.52
C ALA A 76 3.48 11.27 13.74
N ARG A 77 2.15 11.26 13.52
CA ARG A 77 1.15 11.21 14.59
C ARG A 77 1.15 9.89 15.35
N PHE A 78 1.44 8.80 14.65
CA PHE A 78 1.62 7.50 15.26
C PHE A 78 2.94 7.41 16.03
N ASP A 79 4.03 7.90 15.46
CA ASP A 79 5.36 7.92 16.07
C ASP A 79 5.40 8.76 17.36
N GLU A 80 4.68 9.89 17.38
CA GLU A 80 4.49 10.75 18.54
C GLU A 80 3.53 10.17 19.59
N GLY A 81 2.86 9.04 19.32
CA GLY A 81 1.91 8.39 20.22
C GLY A 81 0.53 9.05 20.27
N GLU A 82 0.22 10.00 19.38
CA GLU A 82 -1.11 10.60 19.26
C GLU A 82 -2.14 9.57 18.79
N CYS A 83 -1.75 8.71 17.85
CA CYS A 83 -2.59 7.64 17.32
C CYS A 83 -2.15 6.27 17.86
N ALA A 84 -3.10 5.45 18.32
CA ALA A 84 -2.83 4.12 18.88
C ALA A 84 -2.58 3.05 17.81
N MET A 85 -3.16 3.19 16.63
CA MET A 85 -3.00 2.26 15.52
C MET A 85 -2.86 3.01 14.20
N ILE A 86 -2.03 2.45 13.31
CA ILE A 86 -1.86 2.94 11.94
C ILE A 86 -1.90 1.80 10.93
N SER A 87 -2.55 2.02 9.79
CA SER A 87 -2.36 1.18 8.60
C SER A 87 -1.48 1.91 7.60
N THR A 88 -0.40 1.24 7.20
CA THR A 88 0.59 1.82 6.29
C THR A 88 1.35 0.72 5.54
N ASN A 89 2.40 1.05 4.82
CA ASN A 89 3.29 0.11 4.18
C ASN A 89 4.37 -0.42 5.14
N SER A 90 4.92 -1.59 4.84
CA SER A 90 5.91 -2.26 5.70
C SER A 90 7.24 -1.49 5.85
N ARG A 91 7.53 -0.54 4.96
CA ARG A 91 8.75 0.26 5.02
C ARG A 91 8.76 1.19 6.23
N GLU A 92 7.61 1.79 6.56
CA GLU A 92 7.49 2.72 7.68
C GLU A 92 7.69 2.05 9.05
N ALA A 93 7.51 0.73 9.14
CA ALA A 93 7.79 0.00 10.36
C ALA A 93 9.26 0.09 10.82
N ALA A 94 10.19 0.37 9.91
CA ALA A 94 11.59 0.61 10.28
C ALA A 94 11.75 1.94 11.03
N GLU A 95 10.97 2.95 10.67
CA GLU A 95 10.95 4.27 11.32
C GLU A 95 10.34 4.17 12.72
N PHE A 96 9.24 3.43 12.87
CA PHE A 96 8.54 3.28 14.16
C PHE A 96 9.30 2.44 15.20
N ARG A 97 10.26 1.60 14.78
CA ARG A 97 11.06 0.78 15.72
C ARG A 97 11.92 1.61 16.67
N ASP A 98 12.34 2.78 16.23
CA ASP A 98 13.20 3.67 16.99
C ASP A 98 12.41 4.66 17.86
N ALA A 99 11.07 4.61 17.81
CA ALA A 99 10.19 5.46 18.62
C ALA A 99 10.36 5.14 20.11
N LYS A 100 10.80 6.12 20.87
CA LYS A 100 11.05 5.95 22.32
C LYS A 100 9.76 5.68 23.08
N GLY A 101 9.70 4.54 23.77
CA GLY A 101 8.59 4.20 24.67
C GLY A 101 7.39 3.54 23.99
N VAL A 102 7.50 3.14 22.72
CA VAL A 102 6.46 2.41 22.00
C VAL A 102 6.85 0.95 21.85
N GLU A 103 6.02 0.04 22.33
CA GLU A 103 6.09 -1.39 22.01
C GLU A 103 5.30 -1.61 20.70
N LEU A 104 6.01 -1.76 19.59
CA LEU A 104 5.41 -1.89 18.25
C LEU A 104 4.83 -3.30 18.03
N GLY A 105 3.52 -3.39 17.86
CA GLY A 105 2.83 -4.58 17.37
C GLY A 105 2.59 -4.47 15.87
N VAL A 106 2.84 -5.54 15.11
CA VAL A 106 2.61 -5.59 13.67
C VAL A 106 1.67 -6.72 13.32
N ALA A 107 0.68 -6.43 12.48
CA ALA A 107 -0.31 -7.37 11.98
C ALA A 107 -0.59 -7.14 10.49
N PRO A 108 -1.08 -8.16 9.75
CA PRO A 108 -1.55 -7.96 8.39
C PRO A 108 -2.71 -6.96 8.34
N LEU A 109 -2.87 -6.30 7.18
CA LEU A 109 -4.04 -5.47 6.96
C LEU A 109 -5.33 -6.26 7.20
N PRO A 110 -6.33 -5.64 7.87
CA PRO A 110 -7.62 -6.28 8.10
C PRO A 110 -8.36 -6.50 6.77
N TYR A 111 -9.25 -7.47 6.74
CA TYR A 111 -10.08 -7.79 5.59
C TYR A 111 -11.53 -8.05 6.03
N HIS A 112 -12.45 -7.94 5.07
CA HIS A 112 -13.84 -8.29 5.28
C HIS A 112 -14.02 -9.79 5.07
N ASP A 113 -14.31 -10.55 6.13
CA ASP A 113 -14.44 -12.01 6.14
C ASP A 113 -15.75 -12.49 5.48
N ASP A 114 -16.70 -11.60 5.29
CA ASP A 114 -17.97 -11.84 4.60
C ASP A 114 -17.90 -11.60 3.07
N VAL A 115 -16.71 -11.26 2.53
CA VAL A 115 -16.49 -11.20 1.08
C VAL A 115 -16.15 -12.59 0.56
N TYR A 116 -16.91 -13.03 -0.46
CA TYR A 116 -16.74 -14.33 -1.08
C TYR A 116 -15.33 -14.52 -1.65
N GLY A 117 -14.73 -15.68 -1.40
CA GLY A 117 -13.40 -16.04 -1.92
C GLY A 117 -12.27 -16.02 -0.89
N GLY A 118 -12.55 -15.57 0.34
CA GLY A 118 -11.56 -15.49 1.41
C GLY A 118 -10.48 -14.41 1.16
N ARG A 119 -9.58 -14.27 2.12
CA ARG A 119 -8.49 -13.29 2.05
C ARG A 119 -7.52 -13.61 0.92
N GLN A 120 -7.26 -12.63 0.06
CA GLN A 120 -6.24 -12.66 -0.98
C GLN A 120 -4.96 -11.94 -0.52
N PRO A 121 -3.81 -12.11 -1.22
CA PRO A 121 -2.60 -11.37 -0.93
C PRO A 121 -2.77 -9.85 -1.04
N SER A 122 -2.03 -9.13 -0.19
CA SER A 122 -1.85 -7.69 -0.32
C SER A 122 -1.06 -7.33 -1.58
N LEU A 123 -1.16 -6.09 -2.01
CA LEU A 123 -0.33 -5.56 -3.09
C LEU A 123 1.10 -5.32 -2.60
N ALA A 124 2.07 -5.67 -3.42
CA ALA A 124 3.40 -5.13 -3.31
C ALA A 124 3.43 -3.78 -4.05
N ASP A 125 3.82 -2.73 -3.37
CA ASP A 125 4.15 -1.44 -3.95
C ASP A 125 5.64 -1.18 -3.68
N GLY A 126 6.24 -0.23 -4.34
CA GLY A 126 7.62 0.12 -4.07
C GLY A 126 8.29 0.81 -5.24
N ALA A 127 9.54 1.25 -5.02
CA ALA A 127 10.34 1.82 -6.09
C ALA A 127 10.71 0.77 -7.14
N SER A 128 10.75 1.17 -8.40
CA SER A 128 11.23 0.35 -9.51
C SER A 128 12.46 1.00 -10.14
N LEU A 129 13.42 0.19 -10.54
CA LEU A 129 14.58 0.64 -11.30
C LEU A 129 14.28 0.51 -12.81
N TRP A 130 14.45 1.60 -13.54
CA TRP A 130 14.21 1.66 -14.97
C TRP A 130 15.50 1.87 -15.73
N VAL A 131 15.71 1.10 -16.80
CA VAL A 131 16.85 1.29 -17.71
C VAL A 131 16.34 1.99 -18.96
N GLY A 132 16.95 3.15 -19.29
CA GLY A 132 16.57 3.93 -20.48
C GLY A 132 16.86 3.15 -21.76
N ALA A 133 15.91 3.16 -22.69
CA ALA A 133 16.07 2.57 -24.02
C ALA A 133 17.05 3.37 -24.90
N GLY A 134 17.55 2.76 -26.00
CA GLY A 134 18.42 3.43 -26.97
C GLY A 134 19.86 3.63 -26.52
N ARG A 135 20.34 2.88 -25.55
CA ARG A 135 21.74 2.93 -25.08
C ARG A 135 22.62 1.97 -25.85
N SER A 136 23.94 2.23 -25.84
CA SER A 136 24.91 1.34 -26.43
C SER A 136 25.02 0.00 -25.69
N PRO A 137 25.47 -1.08 -26.32
CA PRO A 137 25.71 -2.36 -25.65
C PRO A 137 26.65 -2.25 -24.43
N ALA A 138 27.64 -1.34 -24.49
CA ALA A 138 28.56 -1.10 -23.38
C ALA A 138 27.85 -0.48 -22.17
N GLU A 139 26.96 0.50 -22.39
CA GLU A 139 26.15 1.12 -21.32
C GLU A 139 25.19 0.10 -20.71
N TYR A 140 24.51 -0.71 -21.51
CA TYR A 140 23.65 -1.78 -21.00
C TYR A 140 24.42 -2.80 -20.17
N LYS A 141 25.66 -3.13 -20.56
CA LYS A 141 26.53 -4.02 -19.78
C LYS A 141 26.87 -3.42 -18.41
N GLN A 142 27.10 -2.11 -18.32
CA GLN A 142 27.35 -1.45 -17.02
C GLN A 142 26.05 -1.37 -16.18
N ALA A 143 24.94 -1.04 -16.79
CA ALA A 143 23.63 -1.06 -16.11
C ALA A 143 23.33 -2.46 -15.54
N ALA A 144 23.57 -3.52 -16.30
CA ALA A 144 23.38 -4.90 -15.83
C ALA A 144 24.28 -5.25 -14.64
N LYS A 145 25.54 -4.80 -14.63
CA LYS A 145 26.45 -4.98 -13.47
C LYS A 145 25.91 -4.27 -12.23
N PHE A 146 25.42 -3.04 -12.39
CA PHE A 146 24.83 -2.29 -11.28
C PHE A 146 23.57 -2.98 -10.72
N VAL A 147 22.67 -3.42 -11.60
CA VAL A 147 21.48 -4.19 -11.19
C VAL A 147 21.89 -5.49 -10.47
N SER A 148 22.86 -6.22 -10.99
CA SER A 148 23.38 -7.43 -10.36
C SER A 148 23.99 -7.17 -8.97
N PHE A 149 24.67 -6.05 -8.80
CA PHE A 149 25.18 -5.60 -7.49
C PHE A 149 24.02 -5.32 -6.52
N LEU A 150 23.01 -4.57 -6.94
CA LEU A 150 21.82 -4.29 -6.10
C LEU A 150 21.04 -5.56 -5.73
N LEU A 151 21.05 -6.58 -6.59
CA LEU A 151 20.38 -7.86 -6.34
C LEU A 151 21.23 -8.87 -5.59
N SER A 152 22.49 -8.55 -5.24
CA SER A 152 23.31 -9.42 -4.40
C SER A 152 22.70 -9.59 -3.01
N PRO A 153 22.81 -10.77 -2.37
CA PRO A 153 22.24 -11.00 -1.06
C PRO A 153 22.72 -9.99 0.00
N GLU A 154 23.99 -9.61 -0.04
CA GLU A 154 24.61 -8.67 0.89
C GLU A 154 23.99 -7.28 0.77
N MET A 155 23.86 -6.77 -0.45
CA MET A 155 23.25 -5.47 -0.72
C MET A 155 21.77 -5.46 -0.39
N GLN A 156 21.05 -6.52 -0.73
CA GLN A 156 19.62 -6.65 -0.41
C GLN A 156 19.36 -6.64 1.11
N ILE A 157 20.22 -7.30 1.90
CA ILE A 157 20.11 -7.28 3.36
C ILE A 157 20.35 -5.85 3.89
N GLU A 158 21.33 -5.16 3.36
CA GLU A 158 21.62 -3.78 3.75
C GLU A 158 20.47 -2.83 3.39
N LEU A 159 19.92 -2.94 2.18
CA LEU A 159 18.76 -2.15 1.78
C LEU A 159 17.53 -2.40 2.67
N VAL A 160 17.29 -3.65 3.05
CA VAL A 160 16.20 -4.00 3.98
C VAL A 160 16.44 -3.39 5.36
N ARG A 161 17.68 -3.44 5.85
CA ARG A 161 18.06 -2.90 7.16
C ARG A 161 17.88 -1.37 7.21
N VAL A 162 18.29 -0.67 6.16
CA VAL A 162 18.28 0.81 6.11
C VAL A 162 16.90 1.36 5.72
N TYR A 163 16.24 0.73 4.76
CA TYR A 163 15.02 1.27 4.15
C TYR A 163 13.74 0.47 4.44
N GLY A 164 13.83 -0.64 5.18
CA GLY A 164 12.66 -1.42 5.61
C GLY A 164 11.92 -2.18 4.51
N GLY A 165 12.51 -2.35 3.31
CA GLY A 165 11.89 -3.10 2.22
C GLY A 165 11.93 -4.62 2.42
N LEU A 166 11.42 -5.38 1.43
CA LEU A 166 11.53 -6.84 1.40
C LEU A 166 12.62 -7.27 0.42
N PRO A 167 13.45 -8.29 0.77
CA PRO A 167 14.42 -8.83 -0.17
C PRO A 167 13.74 -9.41 -1.40
N LEU A 168 14.24 -9.08 -2.58
CA LEU A 168 13.61 -9.44 -3.86
C LEU A 168 13.96 -10.85 -4.31
N THR A 169 15.20 -11.32 -4.02
CA THR A 169 15.67 -12.63 -4.50
C THR A 169 15.48 -13.74 -3.47
N PRO A 170 15.28 -15.00 -3.88
CA PRO A 170 15.20 -16.13 -2.95
C PRO A 170 16.45 -16.27 -2.07
N ALA A 171 17.65 -16.03 -2.63
CA ALA A 171 18.90 -16.07 -1.90
C ALA A 171 18.95 -14.98 -0.81
N ALA A 172 18.58 -13.74 -1.14
CA ALA A 172 18.52 -12.66 -0.17
C ALA A 172 17.43 -12.91 0.90
N ARG A 173 16.29 -13.50 0.54
CA ARG A 173 15.27 -13.92 1.50
C ARG A 173 15.76 -14.96 2.48
N ALA A 174 16.49 -15.97 2.00
CA ALA A 174 17.09 -17.00 2.85
C ALA A 174 18.14 -16.40 3.79
N ALA A 175 19.03 -15.55 3.26
CA ALA A 175 20.07 -14.87 4.03
C ALA A 175 19.48 -13.87 5.06
N SER A 176 18.41 -13.15 4.73
CA SER A 176 17.76 -12.24 5.66
C SER A 176 17.08 -12.98 6.82
N ARG A 177 16.48 -14.15 6.57
CA ARG A 177 15.91 -14.97 7.63
C ARG A 177 16.94 -15.39 8.69
N SER A 178 18.17 -15.66 8.30
CA SER A 178 19.22 -16.06 9.25
C SER A 178 19.85 -14.88 10.00
N LYS A 179 19.88 -13.68 9.41
CA LYS A 179 20.56 -12.52 9.99
C LYS A 179 19.63 -11.50 10.64
N ILE A 180 18.44 -11.29 10.09
CA ILE A 180 17.49 -10.25 10.54
C ILE A 180 16.41 -10.84 11.46
N LEU A 181 15.99 -12.09 11.25
CA LEU A 181 15.00 -12.75 12.12
C LEU A 181 15.56 -13.28 13.43
N GLN A 182 16.89 -13.29 13.62
CA GLN A 182 17.47 -13.56 14.94
C GLN A 182 17.13 -12.48 15.97
N ASP A 183 16.80 -11.27 15.53
CA ASP A 183 16.40 -10.14 16.38
C ASP A 183 14.87 -9.98 16.54
N SER A 184 14.10 -11.08 16.43
CA SER A 184 12.64 -11.10 16.71
C SER A 184 11.75 -10.15 15.87
N ASP A 185 12.21 -9.71 14.70
CA ASP A 185 11.42 -8.78 13.87
C ASP A 185 10.27 -9.48 13.14
N LYS A 186 9.11 -9.52 13.81
CA LYS A 186 7.87 -10.04 13.24
C LYS A 186 7.38 -9.26 12.02
N THR A 187 7.85 -8.04 11.81
CA THR A 187 7.42 -7.15 10.71
C THR A 187 7.69 -7.77 9.35
N LEU A 188 8.91 -8.27 9.12
CA LEU A 188 9.25 -8.93 7.86
C LEU A 188 8.43 -10.19 7.64
N GLN A 189 8.19 -10.98 8.69
CA GLN A 189 7.38 -12.19 8.58
C GLN A 189 5.95 -11.84 8.19
N VAL A 190 5.33 -10.85 8.84
CA VAL A 190 3.97 -10.36 8.52
C VAL A 190 3.91 -9.85 7.09
N ALA A 191 4.91 -9.07 6.64
CA ALA A 191 4.95 -8.54 5.29
C ALA A 191 5.05 -9.66 4.24
N TYR A 192 5.92 -10.67 4.45
CA TYR A 192 6.00 -11.84 3.56
C TYR A 192 4.72 -12.66 3.56
N ASP A 193 4.11 -12.88 4.72
CA ASP A 193 2.87 -13.65 4.84
C ASP A 193 1.70 -12.92 4.17
N SER A 194 1.72 -11.60 4.18
CA SER A 194 0.73 -10.77 3.49
C SER A 194 0.81 -10.87 1.95
N LEU A 195 1.97 -11.27 1.42
CA LEU A 195 2.19 -11.47 -0.02
C LEU A 195 2.07 -12.92 -0.46
N LYS A 196 1.83 -13.87 0.46
CA LYS A 196 1.66 -15.29 0.11
C LYS A 196 0.37 -15.51 -0.67
N GLY A 197 0.49 -16.21 -1.79
CA GLY A 197 -0.60 -16.56 -2.68
C GLY A 197 -0.35 -16.11 -4.11
N SER A 198 -1.16 -16.57 -5.02
CA SER A 198 -1.06 -16.22 -6.43
C SER A 198 -1.96 -15.03 -6.74
N SER A 199 -1.51 -13.83 -6.46
CA SER A 199 -2.18 -12.65 -6.99
C SER A 199 -1.55 -12.28 -8.33
N SER A 200 -1.98 -12.93 -9.37
CA SER A 200 -1.62 -12.56 -10.74
C SER A 200 -2.50 -11.46 -11.33
N LYS A 201 -3.50 -10.98 -10.59
CA LYS A 201 -4.32 -9.85 -11.02
C LYS A 201 -3.63 -8.54 -10.64
N VAL A 202 -2.51 -8.33 -11.28
CA VAL A 202 -1.75 -7.08 -11.23
C VAL A 202 -2.68 -5.92 -11.60
N ILE A 203 -2.62 -4.84 -10.83
CA ILE A 203 -3.09 -3.54 -11.32
C ILE A 203 -2.37 -3.31 -12.66
N PRO A 204 -3.08 -3.16 -13.78
CA PRO A 204 -2.44 -2.89 -15.06
C PRO A 204 -1.48 -1.73 -14.89
N HIS A 205 -0.29 -1.83 -15.48
CA HIS A 205 0.68 -0.73 -15.47
C HIS A 205 0.03 0.51 -16.11
N VAL A 206 -0.41 1.41 -15.26
CA VAL A 206 -0.89 2.72 -15.67
C VAL A 206 0.33 3.62 -15.67
N SER A 207 0.62 4.23 -16.81
CA SER A 207 1.78 5.12 -16.98
C SER A 207 1.75 6.35 -16.07
N ASP A 208 0.66 6.56 -15.34
CA ASP A 208 0.44 7.78 -14.57
C ASP A 208 -0.59 7.52 -13.46
N ILE A 209 -0.16 6.79 -12.43
CA ILE A 209 -1.04 6.44 -11.30
C ILE A 209 -1.27 7.65 -10.37
N ASP A 210 -0.35 8.60 -10.32
CA ASP A 210 -0.42 9.72 -9.38
C ASP A 210 -1.65 10.61 -9.56
N PRO A 211 -2.04 11.03 -10.79
CA PRO A 211 -3.29 11.75 -11.00
C PRO A 211 -4.52 10.97 -10.52
N LEU A 212 -4.52 9.64 -10.66
CA LEU A 212 -5.63 8.81 -10.21
C LEU A 212 -5.70 8.76 -8.69
N ARG A 213 -4.55 8.65 -8.01
CA ARG A 213 -4.45 8.69 -6.55
C ARG A 213 -4.85 10.06 -5.99
N ILE A 214 -4.48 11.15 -6.66
CA ILE A 214 -4.89 12.51 -6.29
C ILE A 214 -6.42 12.65 -6.36
N ILE A 215 -7.03 12.29 -7.50
CA ILE A 215 -8.49 12.33 -7.69
C ILE A 215 -9.21 11.50 -6.63
N THR A 216 -8.73 10.29 -6.38
CA THR A 216 -9.36 9.41 -5.38
C THR A 216 -9.18 9.95 -3.97
N GLY A 217 -8.01 10.49 -3.65
CA GLY A 217 -7.74 11.13 -2.37
C GLY A 217 -8.67 12.31 -2.09
N GLU A 218 -8.91 13.18 -3.09
CA GLU A 218 -9.88 14.29 -2.99
C GLU A 218 -11.28 13.79 -2.63
N GLU A 219 -11.75 12.75 -3.31
CA GLU A 219 -13.07 12.20 -3.08
C GLU A 219 -13.19 11.50 -1.71
N LEU A 220 -12.13 10.85 -1.24
CA LEU A 220 -12.10 10.26 0.10
C LEU A 220 -12.14 11.35 1.19
N GLU A 221 -11.45 12.48 1.01
CA GLU A 221 -11.49 13.61 1.94
C GLU A 221 -12.90 14.17 2.10
N GLU A 222 -13.67 14.25 1.01
CA GLU A 222 -15.09 14.64 1.07
C GLU A 222 -15.95 13.65 1.87
N VAL A 223 -15.60 12.35 1.81
CA VAL A 223 -16.24 11.30 2.64
C VAL A 223 -15.88 11.47 4.11
N TRP A 224 -14.59 11.65 4.43
CA TRP A 224 -14.13 11.84 5.80
C TRP A 224 -14.68 13.12 6.45
N ALA A 225 -14.95 14.14 5.63
CA ALA A 225 -15.59 15.39 6.05
C ALA A 225 -17.12 15.32 6.17
N ASP A 226 -17.74 14.14 6.00
CA ASP A 226 -19.20 13.91 6.00
C ASP A 226 -19.94 14.75 4.92
N LYS A 227 -19.26 15.13 3.84
CA LYS A 227 -19.81 15.94 2.76
C LYS A 227 -20.35 15.11 1.59
N LYS A 228 -19.84 13.88 1.43
CA LYS A 228 -20.19 13.03 0.29
C LYS A 228 -20.32 11.57 0.71
N PRO A 229 -21.40 10.87 0.29
CA PRO A 229 -21.55 9.45 0.55
C PRO A 229 -20.46 8.63 -0.17
N ALA A 230 -19.99 7.55 0.47
CA ALA A 230 -18.91 6.67 -0.05
C ALA A 230 -19.16 6.22 -1.50
N LYS A 231 -20.39 5.79 -1.84
CA LYS A 231 -20.73 5.37 -3.21
C LYS A 231 -20.56 6.50 -4.22
N ALA A 232 -21.06 7.69 -3.92
CA ALA A 232 -20.96 8.84 -4.80
C ALA A 232 -19.50 9.30 -4.99
N ALA A 233 -18.70 9.26 -3.94
CA ALA A 233 -17.28 9.57 -4.00
C ALA A 233 -16.51 8.59 -4.90
N LEU A 234 -16.71 7.28 -4.71
CA LEU A 234 -16.05 6.27 -5.55
C LEU A 234 -16.55 6.31 -7.00
N ASP A 235 -17.84 6.58 -7.26
CA ASP A 235 -18.36 6.76 -8.62
C ASP A 235 -17.69 7.96 -9.31
N THR A 236 -17.55 9.07 -8.57
CA THR A 236 -16.89 10.26 -9.09
C THR A 236 -15.40 9.98 -9.36
N SER A 237 -14.70 9.29 -8.44
CA SER A 237 -13.30 8.88 -8.62
C SER A 237 -13.12 8.04 -9.89
N VAL A 238 -13.95 7.02 -10.06
CA VAL A 238 -13.92 6.13 -11.24
C VAL A 238 -14.19 6.90 -12.52
N SER A 239 -15.20 7.78 -12.53
CA SER A 239 -15.55 8.59 -13.70
C SER A 239 -14.43 9.55 -14.08
N ARG A 240 -13.93 10.35 -13.12
CA ARG A 240 -12.83 11.30 -13.34
C ARG A 240 -11.54 10.58 -13.76
N GLY A 241 -11.21 9.47 -13.09
CA GLY A 241 -10.02 8.68 -13.40
C GLY A 241 -10.09 8.04 -14.79
N ASN A 242 -11.22 7.50 -15.19
CA ASN A 242 -11.42 6.96 -16.55
C ASN A 242 -11.31 8.05 -17.62
N ALA A 243 -11.74 9.28 -17.35
CA ALA A 243 -11.55 10.40 -18.26
C ALA A 243 -10.04 10.72 -18.45
N VAL A 244 -9.23 10.70 -17.38
CA VAL A 244 -7.77 10.86 -17.46
C VAL A 244 -7.13 9.75 -18.27
N LEU A 245 -7.52 8.49 -18.04
CA LEU A 245 -7.00 7.33 -18.77
C LEU A 245 -7.36 7.36 -20.26
N SER A 246 -8.55 7.81 -20.60
CA SER A 246 -9.00 7.93 -21.99
C SER A 246 -8.30 9.05 -22.77
N ALA A 247 -7.84 10.09 -22.07
CA ALA A 247 -7.11 11.20 -22.68
C ALA A 247 -5.65 10.86 -23.02
N LYS A 248 -5.10 9.78 -22.43
CA LYS A 248 -3.73 9.31 -22.66
C LYS A 248 -3.76 7.92 -23.26
N PRO A 249 -3.10 7.65 -24.41
CA PRO A 249 -3.02 6.31 -24.95
C PRO A 249 -2.28 5.41 -23.95
N LEU A 250 -2.85 4.23 -23.65
CA LEU A 250 -2.18 3.17 -22.91
C LEU A 250 -0.81 2.90 -23.56
N LEU A 251 0.25 2.88 -22.76
CA LEU A 251 1.57 2.47 -23.27
C LEU A 251 1.42 1.10 -23.92
N LYS A 252 1.83 0.99 -25.20
CA LYS A 252 1.92 -0.31 -25.87
C LYS A 252 2.75 -1.21 -24.98
N LYS A 253 2.27 -2.45 -24.75
CA LYS A 253 3.03 -3.47 -24.01
C LYS A 253 4.49 -3.42 -24.44
N ALA A 254 5.40 -3.21 -23.49
CA ALA A 254 6.82 -3.38 -23.75
C ALA A 254 7.00 -4.79 -24.31
N GLN A 255 7.65 -4.91 -25.47
CA GLN A 255 8.00 -6.22 -26.01
C GLN A 255 9.01 -6.83 -25.03
N PRO A 256 8.83 -8.10 -24.64
CA PRO A 256 9.84 -8.79 -23.84
C PRO A 256 11.13 -8.84 -24.66
N PHE A 257 12.25 -8.55 -24.01
CA PHE A 257 13.61 -8.72 -24.56
C PHE A 257 13.93 -10.19 -24.77
#